data_1f5c68540b4b2c349e7466bdbf7c4a58
#
_entry.id   1f5c68540b4b2c349e7466bdbf7c4a58
#
_cell.length_a   1.000
_cell.length_b   1.000
_cell.length_c   1.000
_cell.angle_alpha   90.00
_cell.angle_beta   90.00
_cell.angle_gamma   90.00
#
_symmetry.space_group_name_H-M   'P 1'
#
loop_
_entity.id
_entity.type
_entity.pdbx_description
1 polymer ?
#
loop_
_entity_poly.entity_id
_entity_poly.type
_entity_poly.pdbx_seq_one_letter_code
_entity_poly.pdbx_strand_id
1 'polypeptide(L)'
;MKKSFNVDKTYNGMRIDRWIRNNLGNIPQSLIEKNLRNGKIKLNQKKTKSSQKVNTNDEIDLFNFNFKETIIQKKIKFKPSEEIIKENEELIIDNNDDFIVLNKASGISVQGGTKSKKNLVDIFSKSEIFQNSKPFSVHRLDKDTSGVFIMAKHREAAQLLTSLFRLRKVHKTYLAICHGELTKESGEWNDDLTRYDDDKKIVEKAKTIYKVLDKNSICSLVEMKPITGRKHQLRKQLFSVGNPIYGDQKYKFSNTDKAINKNLMLHSYQIKFMIKNKKYTYTALLPDYFKKLLKTKRLKFLNF
;
A
#
# COMPACT_ATOMS: atom_id res chain seq x y z
N MET A 1 33.63 -1.12 23.82
CA MET A 1 33.30 0.26 24.18
C MET A 1 31.78 0.40 24.30
N LYS A 2 31.26 0.96 25.42
CA LYS A 2 29.85 1.25 25.64
C LYS A 2 29.60 2.71 25.29
N LYS A 3 28.49 3.02 24.59
CA LYS A 3 27.96 4.37 24.42
C LYS A 3 26.52 4.37 24.90
N SER A 4 26.11 5.34 25.71
CA SER A 4 24.74 5.48 26.20
C SER A 4 24.13 6.79 25.73
N PHE A 5 22.83 6.75 25.45
CA PHE A 5 22.04 7.89 24.96
C PHE A 5 20.72 7.95 25.72
N ASN A 6 20.34 9.12 26.16
CA ASN A 6 19.04 9.37 26.76
C ASN A 6 18.02 9.78 25.69
N VAL A 7 16.81 9.30 25.79
CA VAL A 7 15.72 9.63 24.87
C VAL A 7 15.12 10.98 25.26
N ASP A 8 15.24 11.94 24.35
CA ASP A 8 14.64 13.25 24.47
C ASP A 8 13.10 13.21 24.37
N LYS A 9 12.42 14.22 24.95
CA LYS A 9 10.95 14.36 24.93
C LYS A 9 10.35 14.36 23.51
N THR A 10 11.09 14.85 22.52
CA THR A 10 10.66 14.87 21.11
C THR A 10 10.50 13.49 20.50
N TYR A 11 11.13 12.47 21.08
CA TYR A 11 11.07 11.08 20.62
C TYR A 11 10.11 10.19 21.41
N ASN A 12 9.36 10.76 22.36
CA ASN A 12 8.42 10.00 23.18
C ASN A 12 7.42 9.21 22.34
N GLY A 13 7.26 7.90 22.61
CA GLY A 13 6.38 7.00 21.87
C GLY A 13 6.88 6.61 20.47
N MET A 14 8.10 7.01 20.09
CA MET A 14 8.73 6.58 18.82
C MET A 14 9.24 5.14 18.94
N ARG A 15 9.25 4.39 17.84
CA ARG A 15 9.88 3.06 17.81
C ARG A 15 11.40 3.21 17.91
N ILE A 16 12.05 2.28 18.64
CA ILE A 16 13.50 2.31 18.84
C ILE A 16 14.29 2.22 17.53
N ASP A 17 13.82 1.47 16.53
CA ASP A 17 14.49 1.38 15.23
C ASP A 17 14.49 2.72 14.48
N ARG A 18 13.46 3.55 14.64
CA ARG A 18 13.40 4.90 14.10
C ARG A 18 14.29 5.86 14.87
N TRP A 19 14.26 5.76 16.20
CA TRP A 19 15.13 6.56 17.06
C TRP A 19 16.61 6.33 16.68
N ILE A 20 17.03 5.06 16.53
CA ILE A 20 18.39 4.68 16.13
C ILE A 20 18.78 5.35 14.81
N ARG A 21 17.91 5.33 13.79
CA ARG A 21 18.20 5.99 12.50
C ARG A 21 18.27 7.51 12.60
N ASN A 22 17.45 8.11 13.41
CA ASN A 22 17.44 9.57 13.55
C ASN A 22 18.69 10.09 14.28
N ASN A 23 19.21 9.34 15.23
CA ASN A 23 20.31 9.79 16.08
C ASN A 23 21.68 9.21 15.69
N LEU A 24 21.71 8.06 15.03
CA LEU A 24 22.97 7.34 14.73
C LEU A 24 23.25 7.22 13.21
N GLY A 25 22.36 7.77 12.36
CA GLY A 25 22.53 7.74 10.92
C GLY A 25 21.70 6.65 10.21
N ASN A 26 21.85 6.57 8.90
CA ASN A 26 21.01 5.75 8.03
C ASN A 26 21.38 4.26 8.06
N ILE A 27 21.18 3.62 9.20
CA ILE A 27 21.52 2.22 9.44
C ILE A 27 20.48 1.30 8.80
N PRO A 28 20.88 0.25 8.05
CA PRO A 28 19.96 -0.75 7.50
C PRO A 28 19.12 -1.43 8.57
N GLN A 29 17.82 -1.69 8.27
CA GLN A 29 16.89 -2.30 9.22
C GLN A 29 17.37 -3.67 9.71
N SER A 30 17.88 -4.50 8.80
CA SER A 30 18.43 -5.82 9.13
C SER A 30 19.58 -5.74 10.14
N LEU A 31 20.43 -4.71 10.01
CA LEU A 31 21.55 -4.50 10.95
C LEU A 31 21.06 -4.04 12.33
N ILE A 32 20.07 -3.14 12.37
CA ILE A 32 19.43 -2.72 13.65
C ILE A 32 18.83 -3.93 14.34
N GLU A 33 18.02 -4.72 13.65
CA GLU A 33 17.36 -5.90 14.21
C GLU A 33 18.34 -6.98 14.67
N LYS A 34 19.42 -7.22 13.90
CA LYS A 34 20.50 -8.13 14.30
C LYS A 34 21.16 -7.68 15.60
N ASN A 35 21.45 -6.38 15.75
CA ASN A 35 22.15 -5.87 16.94
C ASN A 35 21.21 -5.79 18.17
N LEU A 36 19.93 -5.49 18.01
CA LEU A 36 18.93 -5.59 19.07
C LEU A 36 18.78 -7.03 19.57
N ARG A 37 18.64 -7.99 18.65
CA ARG A 37 18.53 -9.42 18.96
C ARG A 37 19.79 -9.95 19.67
N ASN A 38 20.96 -9.53 19.23
CA ASN A 38 22.23 -9.95 19.83
C ASN A 38 22.57 -9.22 21.15
N GLY A 39 21.73 -8.24 21.56
CA GLY A 39 21.95 -7.46 22.78
C GLY A 39 23.09 -6.45 22.68
N LYS A 40 23.59 -6.15 21.46
CA LYS A 40 24.52 -5.03 21.23
C LYS A 40 23.85 -3.67 21.30
N ILE A 41 22.53 -3.64 21.16
CA ILE A 41 21.69 -2.48 21.44
C ILE A 41 20.68 -2.90 22.50
N LYS A 42 20.62 -2.15 23.60
CA LYS A 42 19.70 -2.40 24.72
C LYS A 42 18.89 -1.16 25.02
N LEU A 43 17.68 -1.33 25.54
CA LEU A 43 16.84 -0.28 26.09
C LEU A 43 16.71 -0.51 27.60
N ASN A 44 17.10 0.49 28.40
CA ASN A 44 17.11 0.37 29.86
C ASN A 44 17.80 -0.93 30.32
N GLN A 45 19.00 -1.21 29.77
CA GLN A 45 19.83 -2.38 30.01
C GLN A 45 19.23 -3.74 29.58
N LYS A 46 18.01 -3.76 29.00
CA LYS A 46 17.31 -4.97 28.57
C LYS A 46 17.33 -5.16 27.04
N LYS A 47 17.39 -6.42 26.57
CA LYS A 47 17.19 -6.74 25.16
C LYS A 47 15.77 -6.34 24.74
N THR A 48 15.65 -5.81 23.53
CA THR A 48 14.35 -5.34 23.05
C THR A 48 14.16 -5.61 21.56
N LYS A 49 12.92 -5.49 21.06
CA LYS A 49 12.57 -5.66 19.65
C LYS A 49 12.59 -4.30 18.94
N SER A 50 12.83 -4.31 17.63
CA SER A 50 12.85 -3.09 16.80
C SER A 50 11.54 -2.28 16.84
N SER A 51 10.42 -2.94 17.13
CA SER A 51 9.10 -2.32 17.25
C SER A 51 8.81 -1.69 18.62
N GLN A 52 9.68 -1.91 19.63
CA GLN A 52 9.51 -1.33 20.96
C GLN A 52 9.48 0.19 20.88
N LYS A 53 8.52 0.81 21.58
CA LYS A 53 8.45 2.26 21.74
C LYS A 53 9.38 2.70 22.85
N VAL A 54 10.04 3.82 22.63
CA VAL A 54 10.86 4.50 23.64
C VAL A 54 10.05 5.61 24.28
N ASN A 55 10.32 5.86 25.56
CA ASN A 55 9.72 6.95 26.33
C ASN A 55 10.78 7.99 26.66
N THR A 56 10.34 9.20 27.04
CA THR A 56 11.24 10.22 27.57
C THR A 56 12.07 9.67 28.72
N ASN A 57 13.37 9.99 28.74
CA ASN A 57 14.37 9.53 29.73
C ASN A 57 14.74 8.03 29.65
N ASP A 58 14.20 7.27 28.69
CA ASP A 58 14.72 5.92 28.45
C ASP A 58 16.21 5.99 28.06
N GLU A 59 17.01 5.04 28.54
CA GLU A 59 18.44 4.89 28.22
C GLU A 59 18.63 3.86 27.09
N ILE A 60 19.34 4.24 26.03
CA ILE A 60 19.71 3.34 24.94
C ILE A 60 21.21 3.12 24.96
N ASP A 61 21.61 1.89 25.26
CA ASP A 61 22.99 1.46 25.31
C ASP A 61 23.43 0.76 24.03
N LEU A 62 24.61 1.14 23.55
CA LEU A 62 25.28 0.54 22.39
C LEU A 62 26.59 -0.13 22.84
N PHE A 63 26.71 -1.42 22.61
CA PHE A 63 27.90 -2.21 22.95
C PHE A 63 28.65 -2.64 21.68
N ASN A 64 29.90 -2.18 21.52
CA ASN A 64 30.73 -2.52 20.36
C ASN A 64 29.99 -2.37 19.02
N PHE A 65 29.18 -1.31 18.92
CA PHE A 65 28.41 -0.98 17.75
C PHE A 65 29.22 -0.04 16.87
N ASN A 66 30.00 -0.62 15.94
CA ASN A 66 30.74 0.13 14.94
C ASN A 66 29.94 0.09 13.65
N PHE A 67 29.29 1.19 13.29
CA PHE A 67 28.69 1.42 12.00
C PHE A 67 29.50 2.52 11.28
N LYS A 68 30.21 2.15 10.23
CA LYS A 68 30.70 3.15 9.28
C LYS A 68 29.53 3.57 8.42
N GLU A 69 29.14 4.81 8.50
CA GLU A 69 28.13 5.37 7.63
C GLU A 69 28.59 5.14 6.17
N THR A 70 27.97 4.19 5.49
CA THR A 70 28.12 4.11 4.05
C THR A 70 27.45 5.37 3.52
N ILE A 71 28.21 6.23 2.88
CA ILE A 71 27.70 7.40 2.14
C ILE A 71 26.79 6.79 1.05
N ILE A 72 25.54 6.53 1.42
CA ILE A 72 24.52 6.21 0.43
C ILE A 72 24.34 7.53 -0.31
N GLN A 73 24.84 7.58 -1.55
CA GLN A 73 24.58 8.69 -2.45
C GLN A 73 23.11 9.09 -2.23
N LYS A 74 22.88 10.34 -1.81
CA LYS A 74 21.51 10.86 -1.55
C LYS A 74 20.71 10.55 -2.79
N LYS A 75 19.85 9.53 -2.73
CA LYS A 75 18.94 9.23 -3.83
C LYS A 75 18.26 10.53 -4.18
N ILE A 76 18.41 10.97 -5.42
CA ILE A 76 17.74 12.18 -5.92
C ILE A 76 16.26 11.99 -5.59
N LYS A 77 15.77 12.76 -4.61
CA LYS A 77 14.35 12.75 -4.24
C LYS A 77 13.59 13.31 -5.43
N PHE A 78 12.55 12.62 -5.83
CA PHE A 78 11.62 13.13 -6.83
C PHE A 78 11.05 14.47 -6.33
N LYS A 79 11.21 15.51 -7.14
CA LYS A 79 10.57 16.81 -6.91
C LYS A 79 9.45 16.92 -7.93
N PRO A 80 8.18 16.89 -7.53
CA PRO A 80 7.06 17.07 -8.46
C PRO A 80 7.05 18.50 -9.00
N SER A 81 6.69 18.67 -10.28
CA SER A 81 6.34 19.97 -10.84
C SER A 81 4.94 20.39 -10.37
N GLU A 82 4.61 21.68 -10.47
CA GLU A 82 3.29 22.20 -10.14
C GLU A 82 2.19 21.55 -11.00
N GLU A 83 2.45 21.28 -12.25
CA GLU A 83 1.57 20.57 -13.15
C GLU A 83 1.22 19.17 -12.64
N ILE A 84 2.23 18.38 -12.21
CA ILE A 84 2.01 17.04 -11.64
C ILE A 84 1.20 17.13 -10.34
N ILE A 85 1.39 18.17 -9.53
CA ILE A 85 0.61 18.36 -8.30
C ILE A 85 -0.85 18.61 -8.68
N LYS A 86 -1.13 19.57 -9.56
CA LYS A 86 -2.49 19.90 -10.02
C LYS A 86 -3.21 18.71 -10.65
N GLU A 87 -2.56 17.97 -11.56
CA GLU A 87 -3.11 16.75 -12.17
C GLU A 87 -3.56 15.71 -11.11
N ASN A 88 -2.84 15.61 -10.00
CA ASN A 88 -3.21 14.67 -8.94
C ASN A 88 -4.25 15.25 -7.97
N GLU A 89 -4.30 16.57 -7.80
CA GLU A 89 -5.35 17.25 -7.02
C GLU A 89 -6.72 17.15 -7.70
N GLU A 90 -6.78 17.19 -9.04
CA GLU A 90 -8.01 16.98 -9.82
C GLU A 90 -8.61 15.57 -9.63
N LEU A 91 -7.82 14.61 -9.17
CA LEU A 91 -8.28 13.25 -8.86
C LEU A 91 -8.85 13.11 -7.45
N ILE A 92 -8.96 14.19 -6.69
CA ILE A 92 -9.53 14.17 -5.33
C ILE A 92 -11.04 14.00 -5.42
N ILE A 93 -11.55 12.95 -4.75
CA ILE A 93 -12.98 12.65 -4.61
C ILE A 93 -13.57 13.39 -3.40
N ASP A 94 -12.80 13.45 -2.31
CA ASP A 94 -13.20 14.13 -1.05
C ASP A 94 -11.97 14.68 -0.33
N ASN A 95 -12.16 15.82 0.33
CA ASN A 95 -11.12 16.53 1.07
C ASN A 95 -11.75 17.13 2.33
N ASN A 96 -11.44 16.54 3.48
CA ASN A 96 -11.88 17.00 4.79
C ASN A 96 -10.70 17.25 5.73
N ASP A 97 -10.96 17.60 7.00
CA ASP A 97 -9.90 17.95 7.95
C ASP A 97 -8.97 16.78 8.28
N ASP A 98 -9.48 15.55 8.27
CA ASP A 98 -8.74 14.36 8.70
C ASP A 98 -7.99 13.67 7.54
N PHE A 99 -8.58 13.65 6.33
CA PHE A 99 -8.04 12.89 5.20
C PHE A 99 -8.50 13.42 3.84
N ILE A 100 -7.81 12.97 2.81
CA ILE A 100 -8.27 13.08 1.42
C ILE A 100 -8.56 11.69 0.85
N VAL A 101 -9.49 11.64 -0.10
CA VAL A 101 -9.80 10.45 -0.89
C VAL A 101 -9.52 10.74 -2.36
N LEU A 102 -8.78 9.85 -3.00
CA LEU A 102 -8.34 10.00 -4.38
C LEU A 102 -8.93 8.92 -5.28
N ASN A 103 -9.20 9.25 -6.53
CA ASN A 103 -9.26 8.29 -7.63
C ASN A 103 -7.85 8.10 -8.19
N LYS A 104 -7.03 7.29 -7.53
CA LYS A 104 -5.62 7.09 -7.90
C LYS A 104 -5.49 6.61 -9.34
N ALA A 105 -4.69 7.29 -10.14
CA ALA A 105 -4.34 6.83 -11.47
C ALA A 105 -3.49 5.55 -11.44
N SER A 106 -3.57 4.73 -12.49
CA SER A 106 -2.65 3.61 -12.74
C SER A 106 -1.23 4.13 -13.01
N GLY A 107 -0.21 3.34 -12.68
CA GLY A 107 1.19 3.67 -12.96
C GLY A 107 1.90 4.51 -11.90
N ILE A 108 1.19 5.01 -10.87
CA ILE A 108 1.78 5.80 -9.78
C ILE A 108 1.83 4.97 -8.50
N SER A 109 3.01 4.88 -7.88
CA SER A 109 3.17 4.23 -6.57
C SER A 109 2.63 5.11 -5.45
N VAL A 110 2.11 4.49 -4.39
CA VAL A 110 1.66 5.22 -3.19
C VAL A 110 2.83 5.85 -2.46
N GLN A 111 3.89 5.08 -2.23
CA GLN A 111 5.10 5.50 -1.54
C GLN A 111 6.34 5.18 -2.37
N GLY A 112 7.40 5.93 -2.15
CA GLY A 112 8.72 5.66 -2.73
C GLY A 112 9.27 4.30 -2.28
N GLY A 113 9.94 3.63 -3.20
CA GLY A 113 10.62 2.36 -2.97
C GLY A 113 11.89 2.26 -3.82
N THR A 114 12.61 1.14 -3.73
CA THR A 114 13.86 0.92 -4.47
C THR A 114 13.74 1.09 -5.98
N LYS A 115 12.56 0.80 -6.55
CA LYS A 115 12.29 0.85 -8.00
C LYS A 115 11.31 1.96 -8.42
N SER A 116 10.81 2.79 -7.51
CA SER A 116 9.84 3.83 -7.83
C SER A 116 10.26 5.17 -7.24
N LYS A 117 10.63 6.10 -8.12
CA LYS A 117 10.98 7.47 -7.73
C LYS A 117 9.72 8.34 -7.57
N LYS A 118 8.80 8.33 -8.54
CA LYS A 118 7.54 9.10 -8.53
C LYS A 118 6.49 8.37 -7.66
N ASN A 119 5.94 9.06 -6.65
CA ASN A 119 4.92 8.50 -5.77
C ASN A 119 4.00 9.58 -5.19
N LEU A 120 2.79 9.18 -4.78
CA LEU A 120 1.75 10.09 -4.29
C LEU A 120 2.16 10.84 -3.02
N VAL A 121 2.85 10.17 -2.08
CA VAL A 121 3.28 10.82 -0.82
C VAL A 121 4.21 11.99 -1.10
N ASP A 122 5.16 11.85 -2.04
CA ASP A 122 6.08 12.94 -2.39
C ASP A 122 5.35 14.04 -3.20
N ILE A 123 4.38 13.68 -4.06
CA ILE A 123 3.56 14.65 -4.80
C ILE A 123 2.75 15.50 -3.83
N PHE A 124 1.93 14.88 -3.00
CA PHE A 124 1.06 15.61 -2.06
C PHE A 124 1.80 16.28 -0.89
N SER A 125 3.05 15.90 -0.61
CA SER A 125 3.87 16.64 0.37
C SER A 125 4.23 18.05 -0.09
N LYS A 126 3.95 18.41 -1.35
CA LYS A 126 4.16 19.72 -1.95
C LYS A 126 2.85 20.42 -2.29
N SER A 127 1.72 19.76 -2.10
CA SER A 127 0.39 20.32 -2.24
C SER A 127 0.04 21.21 -1.05
N GLU A 128 -0.64 22.33 -1.32
CA GLU A 128 -1.15 23.24 -0.29
C GLU A 128 -2.15 22.56 0.66
N ILE A 129 -2.86 21.52 0.19
CA ILE A 129 -3.81 20.72 0.96
C ILE A 129 -3.15 20.13 2.21
N PHE A 130 -1.86 19.85 2.17
CA PHE A 130 -1.10 19.31 3.29
C PHE A 130 -0.22 20.36 3.99
N GLN A 131 -0.33 21.65 3.63
CA GLN A 131 0.41 22.76 4.26
C GLN A 131 1.90 22.46 4.43
N ASN A 132 2.53 21.90 3.37
CA ASN A 132 3.91 21.41 3.37
C ASN A 132 4.22 20.30 4.38
N SER A 133 3.21 19.70 5.03
CA SER A 133 3.38 18.52 5.85
C SER A 133 3.41 17.24 4.99
N LYS A 134 4.00 16.17 5.53
CA LYS A 134 4.07 14.90 4.80
C LYS A 134 2.77 14.12 5.01
N PRO A 135 2.04 13.77 3.91
CA PRO A 135 0.85 12.94 4.02
C PRO A 135 1.14 11.54 4.56
N PHE A 136 0.17 10.97 5.26
CA PHE A 136 0.26 9.63 5.81
C PHE A 136 -0.52 8.65 4.94
N SER A 137 0.16 7.66 4.36
CA SER A 137 -0.52 6.54 3.71
C SER A 137 -1.03 5.55 4.76
N VAL A 138 -2.34 5.31 4.80
CA VAL A 138 -3.01 4.45 5.78
C VAL A 138 -3.25 3.04 5.27
N HIS A 139 -3.20 2.86 3.97
CA HIS A 139 -3.22 1.57 3.27
C HIS A 139 -2.36 1.62 2.01
N ARG A 140 -2.38 0.58 1.21
CA ARG A 140 -1.63 0.55 -0.05
C ARG A 140 -2.51 0.04 -1.20
N LEU A 141 -2.24 0.57 -2.38
CA LEU A 141 -2.60 -0.01 -3.67
C LEU A 141 -1.31 -0.32 -4.44
N ASP A 142 -1.36 -1.33 -5.29
CA ASP A 142 -0.26 -1.62 -6.20
C ASP A 142 -0.09 -0.45 -7.18
N LYS A 143 1.13 -0.28 -7.70
CA LYS A 143 1.46 0.80 -8.64
C LYS A 143 0.46 0.90 -9.79
N ASP A 144 0.13 -0.24 -10.39
CA ASP A 144 -0.67 -0.31 -11.61
C ASP A 144 -2.18 -0.43 -11.33
N THR A 145 -2.60 -0.64 -10.06
CA THR A 145 -4.00 -0.62 -9.64
C THR A 145 -4.50 0.82 -9.53
N SER A 146 -5.61 1.14 -10.19
CA SER A 146 -6.29 2.45 -10.10
C SER A 146 -7.41 2.44 -9.05
N GLY A 147 -8.00 3.62 -8.76
CA GLY A 147 -9.21 3.77 -7.96
C GLY A 147 -9.03 4.31 -6.55
N VAL A 148 -10.02 4.09 -5.69
CA VAL A 148 -10.11 4.74 -4.38
C VAL A 148 -8.88 4.48 -3.53
N PHE A 149 -8.24 5.57 -3.10
CA PHE A 149 -7.10 5.58 -2.20
C PHE A 149 -7.24 6.69 -1.16
N ILE A 150 -6.93 6.41 0.12
CA ILE A 150 -7.07 7.35 1.25
C ILE A 150 -5.68 7.74 1.77
N MET A 151 -5.48 9.04 2.00
CA MET A 151 -4.30 9.60 2.68
C MET A 151 -4.75 10.45 3.85
N ALA A 152 -4.21 10.20 5.04
CA ALA A 152 -4.50 11.01 6.20
C ALA A 152 -3.61 12.28 6.23
N LYS A 153 -4.18 13.38 6.74
CA LYS A 153 -3.51 14.68 6.82
C LYS A 153 -2.64 14.81 8.07
N HIS A 154 -3.02 14.18 9.16
CA HIS A 154 -2.31 14.25 10.43
C HIS A 154 -2.23 12.87 11.11
N ARG A 155 -1.45 12.81 12.18
CA ARG A 155 -1.06 11.55 12.83
C ARG A 155 -2.24 10.82 13.48
N GLU A 156 -3.16 11.55 14.08
CA GLU A 156 -4.35 11.01 14.76
C GLU A 156 -5.27 10.32 13.76
N ALA A 157 -5.57 10.98 12.64
CA ALA A 157 -6.34 10.40 11.55
C ALA A 157 -5.63 9.18 10.95
N ALA A 158 -4.31 9.24 10.80
CA ALA A 158 -3.52 8.11 10.29
C ALA A 158 -3.58 6.90 11.24
N GLN A 159 -3.51 7.09 12.55
CA GLN A 159 -3.63 6.03 13.55
C GLN A 159 -5.02 5.39 13.51
N LEU A 160 -6.08 6.21 13.49
CA LEU A 160 -7.46 5.77 13.43
C LEU A 160 -7.73 4.95 12.18
N LEU A 161 -7.46 5.51 11.00
CA LEU A 161 -7.67 4.84 9.72
C LEU A 161 -6.86 3.54 9.60
N THR A 162 -5.57 3.57 9.96
CA THR A 162 -4.73 2.37 9.96
C THR A 162 -5.30 1.28 10.88
N SER A 163 -5.87 1.66 12.02
CA SER A 163 -6.54 0.72 12.93
C SER A 163 -7.78 0.09 12.29
N LEU A 164 -8.60 0.88 11.57
CA LEU A 164 -9.76 0.36 10.84
C LEU A 164 -9.35 -0.67 9.78
N PHE A 165 -8.30 -0.37 8.99
CA PHE A 165 -7.76 -1.33 8.01
C PHE A 165 -7.24 -2.61 8.69
N ARG A 166 -6.48 -2.49 9.77
CA ARG A 166 -5.93 -3.62 10.53
C ARG A 166 -7.03 -4.50 11.13
N LEU A 167 -8.09 -3.89 11.66
CA LEU A 167 -9.25 -4.57 12.24
C LEU A 167 -10.26 -5.05 11.19
N ARG A 168 -9.97 -4.85 9.88
CA ARG A 168 -10.85 -5.23 8.76
C ARG A 168 -12.22 -4.56 8.80
N LYS A 169 -12.32 -3.37 9.40
CA LYS A 169 -13.54 -2.55 9.45
C LYS A 169 -13.69 -1.64 8.23
N VAL A 170 -12.81 -1.79 7.23
CA VAL A 170 -12.89 -1.10 5.95
C VAL A 170 -13.27 -2.11 4.88
N HIS A 171 -14.46 -1.94 4.32
CA HIS A 171 -14.96 -2.76 3.21
C HIS A 171 -14.48 -2.17 1.89
N LYS A 172 -13.90 -3.01 1.06
CA LYS A 172 -13.31 -2.63 -0.23
C LYS A 172 -13.98 -3.45 -1.33
N THR A 173 -14.38 -2.78 -2.41
CA THR A 173 -14.89 -3.41 -3.61
C THR A 173 -13.95 -3.09 -4.77
N TYR A 174 -13.50 -4.11 -5.47
CA TYR A 174 -12.67 -4.00 -6.66
C TYR A 174 -13.42 -4.52 -7.87
N LEU A 175 -13.12 -3.95 -9.02
CA LEU A 175 -13.54 -4.47 -10.32
C LEU A 175 -12.31 -4.93 -11.09
N ALA A 176 -12.42 -6.08 -11.75
CA ALA A 176 -11.40 -6.57 -12.67
C ALA A 176 -12.02 -7.11 -13.95
N ILE A 177 -11.31 -6.94 -15.07
CA ILE A 177 -11.59 -7.69 -16.30
C ILE A 177 -10.50 -8.74 -16.41
N CYS A 178 -10.87 -10.01 -16.45
CA CYS A 178 -9.95 -11.14 -16.54
C CYS A 178 -10.18 -11.96 -17.82
N HIS A 179 -9.15 -12.67 -18.24
CA HIS A 179 -9.20 -13.58 -19.37
C HIS A 179 -10.08 -14.79 -19.08
N GLY A 180 -10.79 -15.25 -20.07
CA GLY A 180 -11.62 -16.44 -20.01
C GLY A 180 -12.92 -16.26 -19.23
N GLU A 181 -13.77 -17.25 -19.33
CA GLU A 181 -15.02 -17.34 -18.60
C GLU A 181 -14.78 -17.95 -17.22
N LEU A 182 -15.19 -17.25 -16.14
CA LEU A 182 -15.24 -17.86 -14.82
C LEU A 182 -16.40 -18.86 -14.74
N THR A 183 -16.11 -20.09 -14.31
CA THR A 183 -17.09 -21.16 -14.24
C THR A 183 -18.17 -20.92 -13.18
N LYS A 184 -17.82 -20.36 -12.05
CA LYS A 184 -18.76 -20.05 -10.95
C LYS A 184 -19.11 -18.56 -10.96
N GLU A 185 -20.41 -18.25 -10.93
CA GLU A 185 -20.94 -16.88 -10.91
C GLU A 185 -20.56 -16.09 -9.67
N SER A 186 -20.39 -16.77 -8.54
CA SER A 186 -19.98 -16.16 -7.27
C SER A 186 -19.32 -17.20 -6.37
N GLY A 187 -18.60 -16.71 -5.39
CA GLY A 187 -17.96 -17.61 -4.43
C GLY A 187 -16.96 -16.91 -3.55
N GLU A 188 -16.13 -17.72 -2.94
CA GLU A 188 -15.08 -17.28 -2.04
C GLU A 188 -13.77 -18.00 -2.39
N TRP A 189 -12.68 -17.21 -2.49
CA TRP A 189 -11.33 -17.74 -2.58
C TRP A 189 -10.67 -17.69 -1.21
N ASN A 190 -10.20 -18.84 -0.75
CA ASN A 190 -9.42 -19.01 0.48
C ASN A 190 -8.08 -19.66 0.11
N ASP A 191 -7.03 -18.86 -0.02
CA ASP A 191 -5.74 -19.31 -0.50
C ASP A 191 -4.62 -19.04 0.51
N ASP A 192 -3.62 -19.87 0.50
CA ASP A 192 -2.36 -19.65 1.18
C ASP A 192 -1.35 -19.02 0.20
N LEU A 193 -1.20 -17.70 0.30
CA LEU A 193 -0.31 -16.94 -0.58
C LEU A 193 1.10 -16.87 0.00
N THR A 194 2.07 -17.34 -0.78
CA THR A 194 3.48 -17.28 -0.40
C THR A 194 4.10 -15.94 -0.75
N ARG A 195 4.90 -15.39 0.17
CA ARG A 195 5.89 -14.34 -0.08
C ARG A 195 7.24 -14.71 0.54
N TYR A 196 8.31 -14.15 0.00
CA TYR A 196 9.66 -14.29 0.56
C TYR A 196 10.04 -12.97 1.22
N ASP A 197 10.70 -13.07 2.40
CA ASP A 197 11.23 -11.96 3.18
C ASP A 197 12.62 -12.39 3.69
N ASP A 198 13.67 -11.81 3.13
CA ASP A 198 15.07 -12.19 3.39
C ASP A 198 15.24 -13.74 3.38
N ASP A 199 14.91 -14.38 2.25
CA ASP A 199 14.97 -15.84 2.00
C ASP A 199 14.02 -16.71 2.86
N LYS A 200 13.25 -16.12 3.76
CA LYS A 200 12.22 -16.84 4.52
C LYS A 200 10.91 -16.89 3.75
N LYS A 201 10.44 -18.12 3.50
CA LYS A 201 9.11 -18.36 2.95
C LYS A 201 8.07 -18.04 4.02
N ILE A 202 7.21 -17.05 3.75
CA ILE A 202 6.08 -16.69 4.61
C ILE A 202 4.80 -17.04 3.88
N VAL A 203 3.96 -17.84 4.51
CA VAL A 203 2.64 -18.20 4.01
C VAL A 203 1.59 -17.33 4.71
N GLU A 204 0.74 -16.66 3.95
CA GLU A 204 -0.28 -15.75 4.45
C GLU A 204 -1.65 -16.14 3.92
N LYS A 205 -2.60 -16.38 4.82
CA LYS A 205 -3.99 -16.65 4.45
C LYS A 205 -4.62 -15.45 3.76
N ALA A 206 -5.23 -15.69 2.61
CA ALA A 206 -5.87 -14.70 1.75
C ALA A 206 -7.32 -15.11 1.47
N LYS A 207 -8.26 -14.23 1.83
CA LYS A 207 -9.69 -14.46 1.66
C LYS A 207 -10.32 -13.33 0.85
N THR A 208 -11.07 -13.70 -0.21
CA THR A 208 -11.79 -12.77 -1.10
C THR A 208 -13.15 -13.35 -1.46
N ILE A 209 -14.21 -12.59 -1.30
CA ILE A 209 -15.53 -12.89 -1.85
C ILE A 209 -15.60 -12.28 -3.25
N TYR A 210 -16.14 -13.00 -4.23
CA TYR A 210 -16.28 -12.49 -5.59
C TYR A 210 -17.66 -12.77 -6.18
N LYS A 211 -18.02 -11.97 -7.18
CA LYS A 211 -19.22 -12.13 -8.01
C LYS A 211 -18.87 -11.76 -9.45
N VAL A 212 -19.24 -12.59 -10.40
CA VAL A 212 -19.19 -12.26 -11.81
C VAL A 212 -20.36 -11.34 -12.13
N LEU A 213 -20.05 -10.17 -12.69
CA LEU A 213 -21.05 -9.18 -13.06
C LEU A 213 -21.54 -9.37 -14.49
N ASP A 214 -20.63 -9.76 -15.37
CA ASP A 214 -20.89 -10.09 -16.76
C ASP A 214 -19.76 -10.93 -17.34
N LYS A 215 -20.02 -11.76 -18.34
CA LYS A 215 -19.03 -12.63 -18.97
C LYS A 215 -19.41 -13.04 -20.38
N ASN A 216 -18.42 -13.48 -21.11
CA ASN A 216 -18.53 -14.20 -22.38
C ASN A 216 -17.41 -15.24 -22.48
N SER A 217 -17.33 -15.98 -23.59
CA SER A 217 -16.32 -17.03 -23.79
C SER A 217 -14.85 -16.55 -23.71
N ILE A 218 -14.61 -15.23 -23.82
CA ILE A 218 -13.26 -14.66 -23.92
C ILE A 218 -12.82 -14.01 -22.61
N CYS A 219 -13.75 -13.48 -21.81
CA CYS A 219 -13.44 -12.68 -20.62
C CYS A 219 -14.61 -12.58 -19.65
N SER A 220 -14.29 -12.22 -18.41
CA SER A 220 -15.26 -11.95 -17.35
C SER A 220 -14.98 -10.61 -16.66
N LEU A 221 -16.05 -9.88 -16.33
CA LEU A 221 -16.04 -8.75 -15.43
C LEU A 221 -16.39 -9.24 -14.02
N VAL A 222 -15.49 -9.04 -13.08
CA VAL A 222 -15.59 -9.60 -11.73
C VAL A 222 -15.57 -8.51 -10.68
N GLU A 223 -16.57 -8.49 -9.79
CA GLU A 223 -16.54 -7.76 -8.53
C GLU A 223 -15.84 -8.59 -7.46
N MET A 224 -14.91 -7.99 -6.72
CA MET A 224 -14.14 -8.67 -5.68
C MET A 224 -14.14 -7.86 -4.39
N LYS A 225 -14.42 -8.51 -3.27
CA LYS A 225 -14.43 -7.94 -1.93
C LYS A 225 -13.38 -8.65 -1.05
N PRO A 226 -12.11 -8.18 -1.06
CA PRO A 226 -11.05 -8.80 -0.28
C PRO A 226 -11.24 -8.54 1.22
N ILE A 227 -11.36 -9.60 2.01
CA ILE A 227 -11.41 -9.56 3.48
C ILE A 227 -10.01 -9.33 4.05
N THR A 228 -9.00 -9.94 3.44
CA THR A 228 -7.58 -9.73 3.74
C THR A 228 -6.96 -8.75 2.72
N GLY A 229 -5.72 -8.31 2.96
CA GLY A 229 -5.02 -7.36 2.08
C GLY A 229 -3.57 -7.78 1.81
N ARG A 230 -3.34 -9.00 1.28
CA ARG A 230 -2.01 -9.50 0.98
C ARG A 230 -1.45 -8.88 -0.30
N LYS A 231 -0.12 -8.88 -0.42
CA LYS A 231 0.53 -8.33 -1.61
C LYS A 231 0.06 -9.03 -2.87
N HIS A 232 -0.48 -8.25 -3.82
CA HIS A 232 -1.03 -8.71 -5.10
C HIS A 232 -2.13 -9.78 -4.95
N GLN A 233 -2.90 -9.76 -3.85
CA GLN A 233 -3.86 -10.83 -3.51
C GLN A 233 -4.80 -11.17 -4.67
N LEU A 234 -5.58 -10.20 -5.14
CA LEU A 234 -6.60 -10.40 -6.19
C LEU A 234 -5.99 -10.87 -7.51
N ARG A 235 -4.82 -10.36 -7.85
CA ARG A 235 -4.07 -10.73 -9.06
C ARG A 235 -3.62 -12.20 -9.01
N LYS A 236 -3.08 -12.62 -7.85
CA LYS A 236 -2.66 -14.01 -7.63
C LYS A 236 -3.85 -14.97 -7.64
N GLN A 237 -4.95 -14.59 -6.99
CA GLN A 237 -6.15 -15.42 -6.89
C GLN A 237 -6.79 -15.64 -8.27
N LEU A 238 -6.99 -14.59 -9.06
CA LEU A 238 -7.48 -14.73 -10.43
C LEU A 238 -6.53 -15.55 -11.33
N PHE A 239 -5.23 -15.37 -11.16
CA PHE A 239 -4.25 -16.17 -11.88
C PHE A 239 -4.30 -17.65 -11.47
N SER A 240 -4.46 -17.96 -10.19
CA SER A 240 -4.50 -19.36 -9.69
C SER A 240 -5.73 -20.13 -10.14
N VAL A 241 -6.85 -19.44 -10.39
CA VAL A 241 -8.06 -20.08 -10.95
C VAL A 241 -8.08 -20.12 -12.47
N GLY A 242 -6.99 -19.75 -13.13
CA GLY A 242 -6.88 -19.83 -14.60
C GLY A 242 -7.39 -18.59 -15.35
N ASN A 243 -7.77 -17.52 -14.65
CA ASN A 243 -8.35 -16.31 -15.24
C ASN A 243 -7.51 -15.06 -14.92
N PRO A 244 -6.27 -14.93 -15.44
CA PRO A 244 -5.43 -13.76 -15.15
C PRO A 244 -6.08 -12.44 -15.56
N ILE A 245 -5.77 -11.37 -14.84
CA ILE A 245 -6.31 -10.03 -15.13
C ILE A 245 -5.69 -9.50 -16.43
N TYR A 246 -6.50 -8.88 -17.30
CA TYR A 246 -6.00 -8.19 -18.49
C TYR A 246 -4.97 -7.13 -18.13
N GLY A 247 -3.85 -7.09 -18.87
CA GLY A 247 -2.75 -6.14 -18.66
C GLY A 247 -1.85 -6.44 -17.46
N ASP A 248 -2.03 -7.58 -16.77
CA ASP A 248 -1.12 -7.98 -15.69
C ASP A 248 0.21 -8.47 -16.26
N GLN A 249 1.29 -7.70 -16.04
CA GLN A 249 2.62 -8.03 -16.54
C GLN A 249 3.34 -9.11 -15.72
N LYS A 250 2.83 -9.42 -14.53
CA LYS A 250 3.48 -10.36 -13.61
C LYS A 250 2.76 -11.71 -13.52
N TYR A 251 1.45 -11.69 -13.43
CA TYR A 251 0.61 -12.88 -13.27
C TYR A 251 -0.18 -13.09 -14.56
N LYS A 252 0.47 -13.71 -15.55
CA LYS A 252 -0.08 -13.97 -16.88
C LYS A 252 0.42 -15.31 -17.42
N PHE A 253 -0.28 -15.88 -18.35
CA PHE A 253 0.20 -17.04 -19.13
C PHE A 253 1.02 -16.56 -20.33
N SER A 254 1.97 -17.38 -20.77
CA SER A 254 2.92 -17.03 -21.85
C SER A 254 2.25 -16.60 -23.16
N ASN A 255 1.01 -17.05 -23.41
CA ASN A 255 0.27 -16.84 -24.65
C ASN A 255 -0.84 -15.77 -24.54
N THR A 256 -1.06 -15.16 -23.36
CA THR A 256 -2.25 -14.33 -23.14
C THR A 256 -2.09 -12.86 -23.57
N ASP A 257 -0.88 -12.34 -23.76
CA ASP A 257 -0.71 -10.93 -24.08
C ASP A 257 0.41 -10.69 -25.11
N LYS A 258 0.11 -10.89 -26.36
CA LYS A 258 0.79 -10.10 -27.40
C LYS A 258 0.14 -8.70 -27.44
N ALA A 259 0.58 -7.82 -26.56
CA ALA A 259 0.68 -6.37 -26.79
C ALA A 259 -0.59 -5.50 -26.91
N ILE A 260 -1.70 -5.68 -26.23
CA ILE A 260 -2.83 -4.72 -26.41
C ILE A 260 -3.11 -3.83 -25.19
N ASN A 261 -2.83 -4.24 -23.98
CA ASN A 261 -3.12 -3.39 -22.81
C ASN A 261 -1.90 -3.23 -21.89
N LYS A 262 -1.32 -2.01 -21.92
CA LYS A 262 -0.26 -1.63 -20.95
C LYS A 262 -0.81 -1.41 -19.53
N ASN A 263 -2.12 -1.26 -19.37
CA ASN A 263 -2.75 -0.94 -18.09
C ASN A 263 -3.38 -2.19 -17.47
N LEU A 264 -3.14 -2.39 -16.18
CA LEU A 264 -3.76 -3.45 -15.39
C LEU A 264 -5.27 -3.16 -15.24
N MET A 265 -6.12 -4.10 -15.67
CA MET A 265 -7.57 -4.00 -15.56
C MET A 265 -8.04 -4.40 -14.15
N LEU A 266 -7.50 -3.74 -13.15
CA LEU A 266 -7.86 -3.86 -11.74
C LEU A 266 -8.08 -2.47 -11.16
N HIS A 267 -9.29 -2.23 -10.65
CA HIS A 267 -9.71 -0.94 -10.14
C HIS A 267 -10.31 -1.07 -8.74
N SER A 268 -9.80 -0.30 -7.78
CA SER A 268 -10.38 -0.14 -6.45
C SER A 268 -11.64 0.72 -6.56
N TYR A 269 -12.77 0.09 -6.83
CA TYR A 269 -14.00 0.77 -7.23
C TYR A 269 -14.66 1.52 -6.08
N GLN A 270 -14.80 0.87 -4.92
CA GLN A 270 -15.49 1.47 -3.78
C GLN A 270 -14.83 1.10 -2.47
N ILE A 271 -14.89 2.05 -1.52
CA ILE A 271 -14.49 1.83 -0.12
C ILE A 271 -15.60 2.31 0.82
N LYS A 272 -15.87 1.52 1.88
CA LYS A 272 -16.86 1.85 2.92
C LYS A 272 -16.25 1.64 4.29
N PHE A 273 -16.44 2.59 5.19
CA PHE A 273 -16.04 2.48 6.60
C PHE A 273 -16.88 3.41 7.48
N MET A 274 -16.69 3.29 8.79
CA MET A 274 -17.38 4.12 9.78
C MET A 274 -16.39 4.71 10.78
N ILE A 275 -16.53 5.98 11.07
CA ILE A 275 -15.79 6.71 12.11
C ILE A 275 -16.81 7.43 12.98
N LYS A 276 -16.79 7.22 14.31
CA LYS A 276 -17.67 7.90 15.28
C LYS A 276 -19.14 7.91 14.83
N ASN A 277 -19.67 6.73 14.45
CA ASN A 277 -21.04 6.52 13.95
C ASN A 277 -21.39 7.21 12.59
N LYS A 278 -20.47 7.94 11.98
CA LYS A 278 -20.62 8.49 10.62
C LYS A 278 -20.16 7.46 9.61
N LYS A 279 -21.04 7.13 8.65
CA LYS A 279 -20.72 6.23 7.52
C LYS A 279 -20.07 7.04 6.39
N TYR A 280 -19.01 6.49 5.85
CA TYR A 280 -18.29 7.02 4.67
C TYR A 280 -18.36 5.98 3.55
N THR A 281 -18.77 6.43 2.38
CA THR A 281 -18.79 5.61 1.15
C THR A 281 -18.21 6.44 0.03
N TYR A 282 -17.13 5.96 -0.56
CA TYR A 282 -16.47 6.61 -1.69
C TYR A 282 -16.37 5.66 -2.86
N THR A 283 -16.74 6.15 -4.04
CA THR A 283 -16.70 5.40 -5.29
C THR A 283 -15.82 6.15 -6.27
N ALA A 284 -14.89 5.47 -6.91
CA ALA A 284 -14.03 6.03 -7.93
C ALA A 284 -14.59 5.75 -9.31
N LEU A 285 -14.60 6.75 -10.18
CA LEU A 285 -14.95 6.59 -11.59
C LEU A 285 -13.96 5.67 -12.28
N LEU A 286 -14.46 4.79 -13.13
CA LEU A 286 -13.61 3.91 -13.94
C LEU A 286 -12.77 4.75 -14.92
N PRO A 287 -11.47 4.46 -15.04
CA PRO A 287 -10.63 5.16 -16.02
C PRO A 287 -11.01 4.78 -17.44
N ASP A 288 -10.75 5.68 -18.39
CA ASP A 288 -11.18 5.52 -19.78
C ASP A 288 -10.64 4.26 -20.46
N TYR A 289 -9.41 3.85 -20.14
CA TYR A 289 -8.87 2.58 -20.65
C TYR A 289 -9.68 1.36 -20.19
N PHE A 290 -10.23 1.41 -18.96
CA PHE A 290 -11.08 0.34 -18.42
C PHE A 290 -12.44 0.33 -19.13
N LYS A 291 -13.09 1.49 -19.27
CA LYS A 291 -14.36 1.67 -20.01
C LYS A 291 -14.21 1.23 -21.48
N LYS A 292 -13.10 1.61 -22.11
CA LYS A 292 -12.80 1.21 -23.49
C LYS A 292 -12.73 -0.30 -23.64
N LEU A 293 -12.06 -1.01 -22.69
CA LEU A 293 -11.97 -2.45 -22.75
C LEU A 293 -13.34 -3.11 -22.51
N LEU A 294 -14.15 -2.61 -21.56
CA LEU A 294 -15.53 -3.09 -21.37
C LEU A 294 -16.33 -3.05 -22.69
N LYS A 295 -16.31 -1.91 -23.37
CA LYS A 295 -16.98 -1.76 -24.68
C LYS A 295 -16.40 -2.71 -25.72
N THR A 296 -15.08 -2.77 -25.88
CA THR A 296 -14.42 -3.64 -26.87
C THR A 296 -14.72 -5.11 -26.63
N LYS A 297 -14.83 -5.53 -25.37
CA LYS A 297 -15.13 -6.92 -24.97
C LYS A 297 -16.63 -7.18 -24.83
N ARG A 298 -17.48 -6.19 -25.11
CA ARG A 298 -18.95 -6.27 -25.00
C ARG A 298 -19.41 -6.71 -23.61
N LEU A 299 -18.70 -6.28 -22.56
CA LEU A 299 -19.08 -6.51 -21.18
C LEU A 299 -19.98 -5.38 -20.68
N LYS A 300 -21.07 -5.72 -20.01
CA LYS A 300 -22.03 -4.77 -19.43
C LYS A 300 -21.69 -4.49 -17.97
N PHE A 301 -21.68 -3.23 -17.60
CA PHE A 301 -21.58 -2.78 -16.22
C PHE A 301 -22.69 -1.75 -15.97
N LEU A 302 -23.66 -2.11 -15.16
CA LEU A 302 -24.94 -1.36 -15.02
C LEU A 302 -24.83 -0.04 -14.26
N ASN A 303 -23.66 0.36 -13.78
CA ASN A 303 -23.43 1.59 -13.00
C ASN A 303 -22.73 2.70 -13.81
N PHE A 304 -22.97 2.77 -15.12
CA PHE A 304 -22.58 3.89 -15.98
C PHE A 304 -23.76 4.82 -16.24
#